data_32d6b9b88a69d8c3d2daa28cee8963ac
#
_entry.id   32d6b9b88a69d8c3d2daa28cee8963ac
#
_cell.length_a   1.000
_cell.length_b   1.000
_cell.length_c   1.000
_cell.angle_alpha   90.00
_cell.angle_beta   90.00
_cell.angle_gamma   90.00
#
_symmetry.space_group_name_H-M   'P 1'
#
loop_
_entity.id
_entity.type
_entity.pdbx_description
1 polymer ?
#
loop_
_entity_poly.entity_id
_entity_poly.type
_entity_poly.pdbx_seq_one_letter_code
_entity_poly.pdbx_strand_id
1 'polypeptide(L)'
;MSAKAVFVGMPGAGKSKVGRLVAEALGCDFRDSDDLIVQAEGRSIASIFSDDGETRFREIEAEVVSRALLDFDGVLSLGGGAILAESTRKALRGHPVVLIDVDDAELVRRAKQ
;
A
#
# COMPACT_ATOMS: atom_id res chain seq x y z
N MET A 1 15.47 9.14 -4.15
CA MET A 1 14.01 9.27 -4.26
C MET A 1 13.34 8.18 -3.44
N SER A 2 12.27 8.52 -2.78
CA SER A 2 11.56 7.58 -1.91
C SER A 2 10.08 7.96 -1.89
N ALA A 3 9.25 7.08 -1.31
CA ALA A 3 7.82 7.32 -1.23
C ALA A 3 7.51 8.62 -0.49
N LYS A 4 6.62 9.44 -1.05
CA LYS A 4 6.21 10.71 -0.45
C LYS A 4 5.21 10.52 0.67
N ALA A 5 4.36 9.51 0.56
CA ALA A 5 3.39 9.13 1.60
C ALA A 5 3.00 7.67 1.39
N VAL A 6 2.70 6.98 2.48
CA VAL A 6 2.32 5.58 2.46
C VAL A 6 1.01 5.42 3.23
N PHE A 7 0.00 4.88 2.57
CA PHE A 7 -1.31 4.62 3.18
C PHE A 7 -1.41 3.15 3.57
N VAL A 8 -1.77 2.91 4.83
CA VAL A 8 -1.99 1.56 5.36
C VAL A 8 -3.39 1.52 5.98
N GLY A 9 -3.95 0.33 6.11
CA GLY A 9 -5.27 0.16 6.72
C GLY A 9 -6.02 -1.01 6.12
N MET A 10 -7.22 -1.25 6.63
CA MET A 10 -8.05 -2.37 6.23
C MET A 10 -8.60 -2.19 4.81
N PRO A 11 -8.83 -3.28 4.07
CA PRO A 11 -9.54 -3.22 2.80
C PRO A 11 -10.92 -2.57 3.00
N GLY A 12 -11.33 -1.72 2.06
CA GLY A 12 -12.60 -1.03 2.15
C GLY A 12 -12.60 0.23 3.01
N ALA A 13 -11.47 0.60 3.59
CA ALA A 13 -11.35 1.82 4.40
C ALA A 13 -11.13 3.09 3.57
N GLY A 14 -11.11 2.98 2.25
CA GLY A 14 -10.92 4.14 1.38
C GLY A 14 -9.48 4.51 1.09
N LYS A 15 -8.52 3.63 1.38
CA LYS A 15 -7.09 3.91 1.17
C LYS A 15 -6.76 4.36 -0.23
N SER A 16 -7.21 3.61 -1.22
CA SER A 16 -6.88 3.91 -2.62
C SER A 16 -7.47 5.24 -3.05
N LYS A 17 -8.72 5.51 -2.65
CA LYS A 17 -9.40 6.76 -2.98
C LYS A 17 -8.68 7.96 -2.39
N VAL A 18 -8.39 7.90 -1.09
CA VAL A 18 -7.70 8.99 -0.40
C VAL A 18 -6.28 9.12 -0.94
N GLY A 19 -5.58 8.00 -1.15
CA GLY A 19 -4.23 8.00 -1.69
C GLY A 19 -4.13 8.66 -3.05
N ARG A 20 -5.08 8.39 -3.94
CA ARG A 20 -5.10 9.01 -5.27
C ARG A 20 -5.32 10.52 -5.18
N LEU A 21 -6.20 10.96 -4.29
CA LEU A 21 -6.44 12.39 -4.09
C LEU A 21 -5.21 13.11 -3.55
N VAL A 22 -4.50 12.48 -2.62
CA VAL A 22 -3.26 13.04 -2.08
C VAL A 22 -2.18 13.11 -3.16
N ALA A 23 -2.05 12.06 -3.96
CA ALA A 23 -1.08 12.04 -5.05
C ALA A 23 -1.35 13.15 -6.05
N GLU A 24 -2.62 13.36 -6.40
CA GLU A 24 -3.04 14.43 -7.31
C GLU A 24 -2.68 15.79 -6.72
N ALA A 25 -2.96 16.00 -5.44
CA ALA A 25 -2.64 17.26 -4.76
C ALA A 25 -1.15 17.53 -4.69
N LEU A 26 -0.33 16.47 -4.56
CA LEU A 26 1.12 16.58 -4.52
C LEU A 26 1.77 16.62 -5.90
N GLY A 27 0.99 16.39 -6.95
CA GLY A 27 1.51 16.35 -8.32
C GLY A 27 2.41 15.15 -8.58
N CYS A 28 2.12 14.00 -7.97
CA CYS A 28 2.92 12.79 -8.15
C CYS A 28 2.03 11.59 -8.47
N ASP A 29 2.68 10.46 -8.77
CA ASP A 29 1.98 9.23 -9.11
C ASP A 29 1.46 8.50 -7.87
N PHE A 30 0.47 7.65 -8.10
CA PHE A 30 -0.08 6.74 -7.10
C PHE A 30 0.13 5.30 -7.55
N ARG A 31 0.51 4.42 -6.61
CA ARG A 31 0.60 2.98 -6.86
C ARG A 31 0.07 2.21 -5.66
N ASP A 32 -0.59 1.10 -5.95
CA ASP A 32 -1.04 0.16 -4.94
C ASP A 32 -0.06 -1.02 -4.92
N SER A 33 0.28 -1.51 -3.74
CA SER A 33 1.24 -2.60 -3.61
C SER A 33 0.80 -3.88 -4.31
N ASP A 34 -0.52 -4.16 -4.33
CA ASP A 34 -1.04 -5.35 -5.03
C ASP A 34 -0.76 -5.25 -6.53
N ASP A 35 -0.93 -4.07 -7.12
CA ASP A 35 -0.63 -3.86 -8.53
C ASP A 35 0.85 -4.05 -8.83
N LEU A 36 1.71 -3.59 -7.93
CA LEU A 36 3.16 -3.76 -8.07
C LEU A 36 3.56 -5.24 -7.99
N ILE A 37 2.90 -6.00 -7.12
CA ILE A 37 3.15 -7.45 -7.00
C ILE A 37 2.74 -8.16 -8.28
N VAL A 38 1.56 -7.85 -8.82
CA VAL A 38 1.08 -8.43 -10.07
C VAL A 38 2.06 -8.12 -11.21
N GLN A 39 2.52 -6.90 -11.28
CA GLN A 39 3.47 -6.50 -12.31
C GLN A 39 4.80 -7.22 -12.18
N ALA A 40 5.31 -7.37 -10.96
CA ALA A 40 6.59 -8.02 -10.70
C ALA A 40 6.54 -9.52 -10.97
N GLU A 41 5.43 -10.18 -10.61
CA GLU A 41 5.29 -11.63 -10.71
C GLU A 41 4.70 -12.10 -12.05
N GLY A 42 4.05 -11.22 -12.78
CA GLY A 42 3.43 -11.57 -14.07
C GLY A 42 2.19 -12.45 -13.91
N ARG A 43 1.55 -12.46 -12.74
CA ARG A 43 0.34 -13.24 -12.48
C ARG A 43 -0.50 -12.57 -11.39
N SER A 44 -1.77 -12.99 -11.30
CA SER A 44 -2.70 -12.38 -10.34
C SER A 44 -2.37 -12.76 -8.90
N ILE A 45 -2.84 -11.96 -7.95
CA ILE A 45 -2.72 -12.25 -6.52
C ILE A 45 -3.35 -13.62 -6.21
N ALA A 46 -4.53 -13.89 -6.78
CA ALA A 46 -5.22 -15.18 -6.57
C ALA A 46 -4.35 -16.35 -7.03
N SER A 47 -3.67 -16.21 -8.17
CA SER A 47 -2.76 -17.25 -8.68
C SER A 47 -1.59 -17.47 -7.74
N ILE A 48 -1.02 -16.40 -7.18
CA ILE A 48 0.10 -16.54 -6.24
C ILE A 48 -0.34 -17.32 -5.01
N PHE A 49 -1.51 -16.97 -4.45
CA PHE A 49 -2.06 -17.70 -3.30
C PHE A 49 -2.33 -19.18 -3.62
N SER A 50 -2.94 -19.42 -4.77
CA SER A 50 -3.30 -20.77 -5.20
C SER A 50 -2.08 -21.66 -5.46
N ASP A 51 -1.07 -21.10 -6.13
CA ASP A 51 0.09 -21.87 -6.58
C ASP A 51 1.19 -21.96 -5.51
N ASP A 52 1.45 -20.86 -4.80
CA ASP A 52 2.59 -20.76 -3.90
C ASP A 52 2.21 -20.64 -2.42
N GLY A 53 0.96 -20.32 -2.11
CA GLY A 53 0.48 -20.20 -0.74
C GLY A 53 0.70 -18.84 -0.12
N GLU A 54 0.08 -18.63 1.04
CA GLU A 54 0.10 -17.35 1.74
C GLU A 54 1.51 -16.95 2.19
N THR A 55 2.28 -17.89 2.73
CA THR A 55 3.64 -17.60 3.22
C THR A 55 4.50 -17.01 2.11
N ARG A 56 4.46 -17.64 0.93
CA ARG A 56 5.25 -17.14 -0.21
C ARG A 56 4.72 -15.79 -0.68
N PHE A 57 3.41 -15.59 -0.70
CA PHE A 57 2.83 -14.29 -1.06
C PHE A 57 3.35 -13.20 -0.13
N ARG A 58 3.38 -13.44 1.18
CA ARG A 58 3.86 -12.45 2.16
C ARG A 58 5.33 -12.13 1.97
N GLU A 59 6.14 -13.11 1.59
CA GLU A 59 7.55 -12.87 1.27
C GLU A 59 7.70 -11.96 0.05
N ILE A 60 6.95 -12.25 -1.00
CA ILE A 60 6.94 -11.44 -2.23
C ILE A 60 6.48 -10.02 -1.92
N GLU A 61 5.39 -9.89 -1.16
CA GLU A 61 4.83 -8.59 -0.78
C GLU A 61 5.87 -7.75 -0.02
N ALA A 62 6.53 -8.34 0.97
CA ALA A 62 7.52 -7.64 1.77
C ALA A 62 8.69 -7.14 0.89
N GLU A 63 9.13 -7.96 -0.04
CA GLU A 63 10.22 -7.60 -0.96
C GLU A 63 9.80 -6.47 -1.91
N VAL A 64 8.62 -6.59 -2.51
CA VAL A 64 8.10 -5.57 -3.44
C VAL A 64 7.89 -4.25 -2.73
N VAL A 65 7.28 -4.27 -1.54
CA VAL A 65 7.01 -3.06 -0.75
C VAL A 65 8.32 -2.39 -0.33
N SER A 66 9.29 -3.16 0.17
CA SER A 66 10.57 -2.60 0.60
C SER A 66 11.29 -1.88 -0.55
N ARG A 67 11.27 -2.47 -1.73
CA ARG A 67 11.87 -1.87 -2.92
C ARG A 67 11.12 -0.60 -3.34
N ALA A 68 9.80 -0.66 -3.36
CA ALA A 68 8.98 0.49 -3.76
C ALA A 68 9.16 1.68 -2.81
N LEU A 69 9.30 1.42 -1.51
CA LEU A 69 9.54 2.50 -0.55
C LEU A 69 10.81 3.29 -0.85
N LEU A 70 11.81 2.64 -1.40
CA LEU A 70 13.09 3.28 -1.75
C LEU A 70 13.07 3.91 -3.14
N ASP A 71 12.44 3.24 -4.09
CA ASP A 71 12.57 3.60 -5.51
C ASP A 71 11.40 4.41 -6.07
N PHE A 72 10.21 4.26 -5.51
CA PHE A 72 9.03 4.93 -6.05
C PHE A 72 8.87 6.31 -5.43
N ASP A 73 8.89 7.34 -6.27
CA ASP A 73 8.77 8.73 -5.85
C ASP A 73 7.32 9.21 -5.98
N GLY A 74 6.45 8.71 -5.09
CA GLY A 74 5.03 9.03 -5.14
C GLY A 74 4.29 8.53 -3.91
N VAL A 75 2.98 8.34 -4.06
CA VAL A 75 2.11 7.86 -2.99
C VAL A 75 1.87 6.36 -3.16
N LEU A 76 2.11 5.59 -2.10
CA LEU A 76 1.88 4.15 -2.06
C LEU A 76 0.70 3.81 -1.16
N SER A 77 -0.12 2.86 -1.60
CA SER A 77 -1.14 2.24 -0.76
C SER A 77 -0.74 0.78 -0.57
N LEU A 78 -0.67 0.33 0.67
CA LEU A 78 -0.27 -1.05 0.98
C LEU A 78 -1.49 -1.93 1.20
N GLY A 79 -1.40 -3.19 0.77
CA GLY A 79 -2.43 -4.18 1.03
C GLY A 79 -2.65 -4.36 2.53
N GLY A 80 -3.87 -4.79 2.91
CA GLY A 80 -4.29 -4.83 4.31
C GLY A 80 -3.41 -5.64 5.24
N GLY A 81 -2.75 -6.68 4.74
CA GLY A 81 -1.87 -7.52 5.55
C GLY A 81 -0.39 -7.19 5.47
N ALA A 82 -0.01 -6.17 4.69
CA ALA A 82 1.40 -5.85 4.47
C ALA A 82 2.13 -5.48 5.77
N ILE A 83 1.45 -4.78 6.68
CA ILE A 83 2.06 -4.33 7.94
C ILE A 83 2.23 -5.44 8.97
N LEU A 84 1.75 -6.66 8.68
CA LEU A 84 1.96 -7.78 9.57
C LEU A 84 3.42 -8.27 9.56
N ALA A 85 4.13 -8.00 8.47
CA ALA A 85 5.55 -8.37 8.37
C ALA A 85 6.41 -7.35 9.11
N GLU A 86 7.28 -7.84 9.99
CA GLU A 86 8.19 -6.96 10.74
C GLU A 86 9.13 -6.21 9.81
N SER A 87 9.61 -6.88 8.75
CA SER A 87 10.49 -6.23 7.76
C SER A 87 9.82 -5.03 7.10
N THR A 88 8.52 -5.15 6.79
CA THR A 88 7.76 -4.05 6.22
C THR A 88 7.63 -2.89 7.21
N ARG A 89 7.31 -3.20 8.47
CA ARG A 89 7.21 -2.17 9.51
C ARG A 89 8.53 -1.43 9.69
N LYS A 90 9.64 -2.15 9.64
CA LYS A 90 10.97 -1.54 9.74
C LYS A 90 11.26 -0.65 8.54
N ALA A 91 10.90 -1.12 7.35
CA ALA A 91 11.11 -0.36 6.10
C ALA A 91 10.28 0.93 6.08
N LEU A 92 9.13 0.96 6.77
CA LEU A 92 8.28 2.14 6.83
C LEU A 92 8.86 3.27 7.68
N ARG A 93 9.80 2.97 8.54
CA ARG A 93 10.41 3.99 9.41
C ARG A 93 11.09 5.07 8.54
N GLY A 94 10.84 6.32 8.88
CA GLY A 94 11.37 7.44 8.11
C GLY A 94 10.51 7.88 6.96
N HIS A 95 9.40 7.19 6.68
CA HIS A 95 8.44 7.59 5.66
C HIS A 95 7.16 8.13 6.30
N PRO A 96 6.50 9.11 5.67
CA PRO A 96 5.18 9.56 6.14
C PRO A 96 4.16 8.44 5.94
N VAL A 97 3.62 7.91 7.05
CA VAL A 97 2.65 6.82 7.01
C VAL A 97 1.31 7.30 7.54
N VAL A 98 0.25 7.04 6.79
CA VAL A 98 -1.12 7.42 7.16
C VAL A 98 -1.95 6.16 7.34
N LEU A 99 -2.52 5.98 8.52
CA LEU A 99 -3.41 4.87 8.82
C LEU A 99 -4.85 5.26 8.51
N ILE A 100 -5.49 4.51 7.64
CA ILE A 100 -6.90 4.67 7.32
C ILE A 100 -7.65 3.45 7.88
N ASP A 101 -8.42 3.66 8.93
CA ASP A 101 -9.10 2.58 9.63
C ASP A 101 -10.62 2.73 9.70
N VAL A 102 -11.18 3.65 8.90
CA VAL A 102 -12.61 3.91 8.85
C VAL A 102 -13.12 3.77 7.42
N ASP A 103 -14.43 3.52 7.25
CA ASP A 103 -15.01 3.41 5.92
C ASP A 103 -15.16 4.79 5.24
N ASP A 104 -15.55 4.78 3.95
CA ASP A 104 -15.65 6.01 3.16
C ASP A 104 -16.64 7.00 3.77
N ALA A 105 -17.78 6.52 4.28
CA ALA A 105 -18.79 7.39 4.87
C ALA A 105 -18.23 8.06 6.14
N GLU A 106 -17.48 7.33 6.93
CA GLU A 106 -16.83 7.84 8.14
C GLU A 106 -15.79 8.91 7.79
N LEU A 107 -15.00 8.67 6.76
CA LEU A 107 -13.99 9.63 6.29
C LEU A 107 -14.65 10.92 5.81
N VAL A 108 -15.76 10.83 5.07
CA VAL A 108 -16.50 12.00 4.58
C VAL A 108 -17.03 12.82 5.75
N ARG A 109 -17.61 12.16 6.76
CA ARG A 109 -18.10 12.87 7.94
C ARG A 109 -17.00 13.60 8.68
N ARG A 110 -15.85 12.95 8.86
CA ARG A 110 -14.72 13.56 9.55
C ARG A 110 -14.17 14.77 8.80
N ALA A 111 -14.14 14.68 7.48
CA ALA A 111 -13.66 15.77 6.64
C ALA A 111 -14.56 17.01 6.72
N LYS A 112 -15.86 16.83 7.04
CA LYS A 112 -16.82 17.92 7.15
C LYS A 112 -16.86 18.57 8.54
N GLN A 113 -16.22 17.98 9.50
CA GLN A 113 -16.12 18.53 10.85
C GLN A 113 -14.94 19.50 10.94
#